data_76176ffb062adf1e9906eb306e8fec58
#
_entry.id   76176ffb062adf1e9906eb306e8fec58
#
_cell.length_a   1.000
_cell.length_b   1.000
_cell.length_c   1.000
_cell.angle_alpha   90.00
_cell.angle_beta   90.00
_cell.angle_gamma   90.00
#
_symmetry.space_group_name_H-M   'P 1'
#
loop_
_entity.id
_entity.type
_entity.pdbx_description
1 polymer ?
#
loop_
_entity_poly.entity_id
_entity_poly.type
_entity_poly.pdbx_seq_one_letter_code
_entity_poly.pdbx_strand_id
1 'polypeptide(L)'
;MFSNDSFFWFITHIRFITKNVFVGLILTETMSDEEVVISAETERTNERIVERKTIVYETRVDPTAIWVAGEKLKLQLFTRFGFLKPKPEEVQFVSIGQYYEPYAMISGRYAIDYYRKCVYSVKVDKEVLEVVLLNQKFKPEQSTDSSAKDPYAIKLEGEERLKNEVKASLILDRFGRDVTLEKLPSAPSEKNPEKILEQYNVEEIASNADLDFIRSKIVNRPMDINRLVNELFEVDERVVIYTPRFRVLYRNTKTGEEKAVEFDGVTAERIQQSKNTTSRDALSIPPPPPPPP
;
A
#
# COMPACT_ATOMS: atom_id res chain seq x y z
N MET A 1 -14.33 -5.59 -39.20
CA MET A 1 -14.64 -4.14 -39.20
C MET A 1 -15.65 -3.89 -38.08
N PHE A 2 -15.16 -3.85 -36.84
CA PHE A 2 -15.97 -3.53 -35.66
C PHE A 2 -15.26 -2.42 -34.89
N SER A 3 -16.01 -1.37 -34.64
CA SER A 3 -15.65 -0.07 -34.11
C SER A 3 -15.27 -0.14 -32.63
N ASN A 4 -14.10 0.41 -32.31
CA ASN A 4 -13.68 0.82 -30.98
C ASN A 4 -14.36 2.15 -30.63
N ASP A 5 -15.41 2.13 -29.81
CA ASP A 5 -15.92 3.34 -29.15
C ASP A 5 -16.73 2.95 -27.92
N SER A 6 -16.07 2.82 -26.76
CA SER A 6 -16.70 2.85 -25.43
C SER A 6 -15.66 2.93 -24.29
N PHE A 7 -14.76 3.93 -24.35
CA PHE A 7 -13.81 4.17 -23.24
C PHE A 7 -13.62 5.65 -22.91
N PHE A 8 -14.71 6.44 -22.98
CA PHE A 8 -14.63 7.86 -22.60
C PHE A 8 -15.95 8.34 -21.98
N TRP A 9 -16.19 7.96 -20.71
CA TRP A 9 -17.16 8.70 -19.87
C TRP A 9 -16.99 8.32 -18.40
N PHE A 10 -16.05 8.94 -17.70
CA PHE A 10 -16.10 9.06 -16.23
C PHE A 10 -14.96 9.99 -15.75
N ILE A 11 -15.06 11.26 -16.13
CA ILE A 11 -14.30 12.32 -15.45
C ILE A 11 -15.32 13.42 -15.13
N THR A 12 -15.83 13.40 -13.90
CA THR A 12 -16.34 14.64 -13.23
C THR A 12 -16.77 14.23 -11.83
N HIS A 13 -15.97 14.57 -10.86
CA HIS A 13 -16.24 15.14 -9.54
C HIS A 13 -15.06 14.85 -8.61
N ILE A 14 -13.99 15.63 -8.80
CA ILE A 14 -12.92 15.71 -7.80
C ILE A 14 -13.31 16.87 -6.87
N ARG A 15 -13.71 16.54 -5.65
CA ARG A 15 -13.77 17.54 -4.56
C ARG A 15 -12.38 17.62 -3.91
N PHE A 16 -11.74 18.78 -4.06
CA PHE A 16 -10.49 19.09 -3.38
C PHE A 16 -10.77 19.48 -1.93
N ILE A 17 -10.18 18.74 -0.99
CA ILE A 17 -10.05 19.19 0.41
C ILE A 17 -8.61 19.64 0.60
N THR A 18 -8.38 20.96 0.49
CA THR A 18 -7.10 21.57 0.88
C THR A 18 -7.19 22.00 2.33
N LYS A 19 -6.46 21.35 3.23
CA LYS A 19 -6.20 21.86 4.58
C LYS A 19 -4.98 22.77 4.52
N ASN A 20 -5.22 24.10 4.55
CA ASN A 20 -4.18 25.11 4.77
C ASN A 20 -3.81 25.12 6.27
N VAL A 21 -2.57 24.81 6.59
CA VAL A 21 -2.00 25.07 7.92
C VAL A 21 -1.43 26.48 7.91
N PHE A 22 -2.06 27.37 8.67
CA PHE A 22 -1.57 28.73 8.94
C PHE A 22 -0.45 28.65 9.99
N VAL A 23 0.75 29.12 9.67
CA VAL A 23 1.81 29.37 10.65
C VAL A 23 1.95 30.87 10.81
N GLY A 24 1.82 31.34 12.07
CA GLY A 24 1.78 32.73 12.44
C GLY A 24 3.10 33.49 12.20
N LEU A 25 2.93 34.71 11.73
CA LEU A 25 3.96 35.71 11.50
C LEU A 25 4.34 36.37 12.84
N ILE A 26 5.60 36.36 13.23
CA ILE A 26 6.13 37.24 14.27
C ILE A 26 6.95 38.31 13.56
N LEU A 27 6.43 39.52 13.59
CA LEU A 27 7.13 40.74 13.15
C LEU A 27 7.98 41.27 14.29
N THR A 28 9.27 41.44 14.07
CA THR A 28 10.12 42.36 14.83
C THR A 28 10.73 43.36 13.86
N GLU A 29 10.30 44.64 14.01
CA GLU A 29 10.86 45.78 13.29
C GLU A 29 12.25 46.11 13.86
N THR A 30 13.26 46.18 12.98
CA THR A 30 14.40 47.10 13.15
C THR A 30 14.82 47.61 11.78
N MET A 31 14.81 48.96 11.65
CA MET A 31 15.17 49.70 10.46
C MET A 31 16.68 49.68 10.15
N SER A 32 17.04 49.37 8.91
CA SER A 32 18.12 50.06 8.17
C SER A 32 18.08 49.61 6.68
N ASP A 33 18.20 50.63 5.82
CA ASP A 33 18.08 50.57 4.36
C ASP A 33 19.10 49.62 3.72
N GLU A 34 18.63 48.50 3.20
CA GLU A 34 19.12 47.80 2.01
C GLU A 34 18.02 46.80 1.64
N GLU A 35 17.41 47.01 0.48
CA GLU A 35 16.33 46.21 -0.03
C GLU A 35 16.83 44.81 -0.45
N VAL A 36 17.01 43.92 0.54
CA VAL A 36 17.16 42.50 0.29
C VAL A 36 15.77 41.93 0.09
N VAL A 37 15.37 41.81 -1.17
CA VAL A 37 14.17 41.05 -1.55
C VAL A 37 14.43 39.57 -1.18
N ILE A 38 14.23 39.23 0.08
CA ILE A 38 14.10 37.84 0.51
C ILE A 38 12.68 37.42 0.09
N SER A 39 12.58 36.84 -1.10
CA SER A 39 11.39 36.09 -1.43
C SER A 39 11.31 34.93 -0.46
N ALA A 40 10.48 35.04 0.56
CA ALA A 40 10.14 33.93 1.43
C ALA A 40 9.45 32.88 0.56
N GLU A 41 10.23 31.92 0.03
CA GLU A 41 9.69 30.71 -0.58
C GLU A 41 8.98 29.95 0.53
N THR A 42 7.65 30.09 0.56
CA THR A 42 6.79 29.39 1.51
C THR A 42 6.97 27.88 1.27
N GLU A 43 7.44 27.16 2.28
CA GLU A 43 7.51 25.70 2.25
C GLU A 43 6.15 25.13 1.85
N ARG A 44 6.08 24.43 0.72
CA ARG A 44 4.85 23.86 0.20
C ARG A 44 4.85 22.35 0.43
N THR A 45 4.23 21.94 1.52
CA THR A 45 3.87 20.53 1.73
C THR A 45 2.47 20.31 1.19
N ASN A 46 2.34 19.49 0.16
CA ASN A 46 1.07 19.18 -0.47
C ASN A 46 0.70 17.73 -0.23
N GLU A 47 -0.55 17.50 0.13
CA GLU A 47 -1.13 16.17 0.23
C GLU A 47 -2.35 16.06 -0.68
N ARG A 48 -2.39 15.02 -1.53
CA ARG A 48 -3.50 14.72 -2.43
C ARG A 48 -3.90 13.28 -2.26
N ILE A 49 -5.12 13.03 -1.80
CA ILE A 49 -5.65 11.70 -1.56
C ILE A 49 -6.98 11.58 -2.25
N VAL A 50 -7.10 10.58 -3.14
CA VAL A 50 -8.38 10.24 -3.77
C VAL A 50 -9.32 9.57 -2.78
N GLU A 51 -10.63 9.72 -2.99
CA GLU A 51 -11.64 9.01 -2.22
C GLU A 51 -11.55 7.50 -2.44
N ARG A 52 -11.82 6.74 -1.38
CA ARG A 52 -11.83 5.28 -1.41
C ARG A 52 -13.04 4.77 -2.21
N LYS A 53 -12.80 3.94 -3.22
CA LYS A 53 -13.83 3.25 -3.98
C LYS A 53 -14.05 1.86 -3.41
N THR A 54 -15.28 1.39 -3.47
CA THR A 54 -15.65 0.02 -3.08
C THR A 54 -16.12 -0.75 -4.30
N ILE A 55 -15.57 -1.94 -4.51
CA ILE A 55 -15.93 -2.87 -5.58
C ILE A 55 -16.26 -4.21 -4.92
N VAL A 56 -17.40 -4.80 -5.28
CA VAL A 56 -17.76 -6.15 -4.89
C VAL A 56 -17.81 -7.00 -6.14
N TYR A 57 -17.06 -8.10 -6.18
CA TYR A 57 -17.07 -9.00 -7.31
C TYR A 57 -18.28 -9.94 -7.28
N GLU A 58 -18.87 -10.19 -8.47
CA GLU A 58 -19.95 -11.15 -8.65
C GLU A 58 -19.47 -12.57 -8.33
N THR A 59 -20.33 -13.33 -7.63
CA THR A 59 -20.15 -14.76 -7.43
C THR A 59 -20.41 -15.48 -8.73
N ARG A 60 -19.46 -16.24 -9.26
CA ARG A 60 -19.57 -16.95 -10.52
C ARG A 60 -19.72 -18.46 -10.39
N VAL A 61 -19.43 -18.99 -9.23
CA VAL A 61 -19.42 -20.42 -8.97
C VAL A 61 -20.72 -20.83 -8.24
N ASP A 62 -21.37 -21.87 -8.74
CA ASP A 62 -22.54 -22.44 -8.08
C ASP A 62 -22.13 -23.13 -6.77
N PRO A 63 -22.84 -22.92 -5.65
CA PRO A 63 -22.58 -23.58 -4.37
C PRO A 63 -22.54 -25.11 -4.47
N THR A 64 -23.30 -25.71 -5.38
CA THR A 64 -23.31 -27.16 -5.61
C THR A 64 -21.97 -27.65 -6.17
N ALA A 65 -21.36 -26.87 -7.08
CA ALA A 65 -20.03 -27.18 -7.62
C ALA A 65 -18.96 -27.13 -6.51
N ILE A 66 -19.06 -26.16 -5.61
CA ILE A 66 -18.18 -26.02 -4.45
C ILE A 66 -18.35 -27.22 -3.50
N TRP A 67 -19.58 -27.61 -3.22
CA TRP A 67 -19.87 -28.80 -2.40
C TRP A 67 -19.21 -30.05 -3.00
N VAL A 68 -19.38 -30.30 -4.31
CA VAL A 68 -18.76 -31.44 -5.00
C VAL A 68 -17.22 -31.39 -4.93
N ALA A 69 -16.63 -30.21 -5.06
CA ALA A 69 -15.19 -30.01 -4.93
C ALA A 69 -14.73 -30.33 -3.49
N GLY A 70 -15.49 -29.89 -2.49
CA GLY A 70 -15.23 -30.17 -1.08
C GLY A 70 -15.30 -31.65 -0.74
N GLU A 71 -16.31 -32.38 -1.26
CA GLU A 71 -16.49 -33.82 -1.07
C GLU A 71 -15.23 -34.63 -1.54
N LYS A 72 -14.59 -34.22 -2.61
CA LYS A 72 -13.34 -34.83 -3.09
C LYS A 72 -12.18 -34.62 -2.13
N LEU A 73 -12.21 -33.57 -1.33
CA LEU A 73 -11.13 -33.20 -0.41
C LEU A 73 -11.36 -33.63 1.03
N LYS A 74 -12.60 -34.00 1.41
CA LYS A 74 -13.00 -34.21 2.82
C LYS A 74 -12.09 -35.21 3.55
N LEU A 75 -11.69 -36.32 2.93
CA LEU A 75 -10.84 -37.29 3.57
C LEU A 75 -9.39 -36.81 3.76
N GLN A 76 -8.91 -35.98 2.82
CA GLN A 76 -7.61 -35.33 2.92
C GLN A 76 -7.50 -34.40 4.12
N LEU A 77 -8.57 -33.65 4.42
CA LEU A 77 -8.59 -32.72 5.54
C LEU A 77 -8.30 -33.41 6.87
N PHE A 78 -8.80 -34.62 7.07
CA PHE A 78 -8.63 -35.37 8.31
C PHE A 78 -7.54 -36.45 8.26
N THR A 79 -6.71 -36.45 7.20
CA THR A 79 -5.56 -37.34 7.10
C THR A 79 -4.54 -36.97 8.17
N ARG A 80 -4.13 -37.96 8.99
CA ARG A 80 -3.08 -37.82 10.01
C ARG A 80 -1.79 -38.48 9.54
N PHE A 81 -0.65 -37.88 9.86
CA PHE A 81 0.68 -38.38 9.50
C PHE A 81 0.87 -38.63 7.99
N GLY A 82 0.04 -38.01 7.12
CA GLY A 82 0.12 -38.13 5.67
C GLY A 82 -0.46 -39.43 5.08
N PHE A 83 -0.73 -40.46 5.88
CA PHE A 83 -1.20 -41.78 5.40
C PHE A 83 -2.45 -42.32 6.10
N LEU A 84 -2.72 -41.93 7.34
CA LEU A 84 -3.89 -42.41 8.09
C LEU A 84 -5.13 -41.60 7.70
N LYS A 85 -5.92 -42.12 6.76
CA LYS A 85 -7.19 -41.52 6.32
C LYS A 85 -8.34 -42.09 7.15
N PRO A 86 -9.31 -41.24 7.55
CA PRO A 86 -10.57 -41.74 8.13
C PRO A 86 -11.40 -42.47 7.07
N LYS A 87 -12.34 -43.30 7.53
CA LYS A 87 -13.32 -43.90 6.63
C LYS A 87 -14.29 -42.84 6.09
N PRO A 88 -14.82 -43.01 4.86
CA PRO A 88 -15.72 -42.02 4.26
C PRO A 88 -16.95 -41.70 5.11
N GLU A 89 -17.53 -42.69 5.80
CA GLU A 89 -18.67 -42.56 6.69
C GLU A 89 -18.39 -41.82 8.00
N GLU A 90 -17.12 -41.68 8.36
CA GLU A 90 -16.67 -40.98 9.57
C GLU A 90 -16.57 -39.46 9.37
N VAL A 91 -16.58 -39.02 8.13
CA VAL A 91 -16.48 -37.57 7.80
C VAL A 91 -17.78 -37.11 7.18
N GLN A 92 -18.51 -36.30 7.93
CA GLN A 92 -19.81 -35.76 7.53
C GLN A 92 -19.70 -34.29 7.12
N PHE A 93 -20.45 -33.91 6.09
CA PHE A 93 -20.69 -32.52 5.74
C PHE A 93 -21.53 -31.85 6.83
N VAL A 94 -21.15 -30.63 7.23
CA VAL A 94 -21.88 -29.83 8.23
C VAL A 94 -22.58 -28.67 7.56
N SER A 95 -21.85 -27.83 6.84
CA SER A 95 -22.42 -26.65 6.20
C SER A 95 -21.55 -26.13 5.05
N ILE A 96 -22.17 -25.33 4.19
CA ILE A 96 -21.52 -24.46 3.23
C ILE A 96 -21.98 -23.04 3.48
N GLY A 97 -21.05 -22.11 3.58
CA GLY A 97 -21.33 -20.69 3.76
C GLY A 97 -20.57 -19.85 2.74
N GLN A 98 -21.22 -18.79 2.28
CA GLN A 98 -20.58 -17.76 1.44
C GLN A 98 -20.24 -16.56 2.30
N TYR A 99 -19.09 -15.96 2.05
CA TYR A 99 -18.65 -14.69 2.67
C TYR A 99 -17.80 -13.91 1.67
N TYR A 100 -17.47 -12.67 2.01
CA TYR A 100 -16.64 -11.81 1.18
C TYR A 100 -15.34 -11.45 1.90
N GLU A 101 -14.20 -11.65 1.21
CA GLU A 101 -12.87 -11.31 1.71
C GLU A 101 -12.44 -9.97 1.13
N PRO A 102 -12.13 -8.97 1.97
CA PRO A 102 -11.71 -7.65 1.51
C PRO A 102 -10.21 -7.61 1.18
N TYR A 103 -9.89 -6.86 0.12
CA TYR A 103 -8.55 -6.48 -0.27
C TYR A 103 -8.49 -4.98 -0.52
N ALA A 104 -7.52 -4.29 0.06
CA ALA A 104 -7.28 -2.88 -0.24
C ALA A 104 -6.18 -2.74 -1.29
N MET A 105 -6.51 -2.14 -2.42
CA MET A 105 -5.56 -1.76 -3.46
C MET A 105 -5.30 -0.26 -3.37
N ILE A 106 -4.03 0.12 -3.23
CA ILE A 106 -3.62 1.50 -3.09
C ILE A 106 -2.36 1.77 -3.90
N SER A 107 -2.38 2.86 -4.67
CA SER A 107 -1.24 3.36 -5.43
C SER A 107 -0.98 4.81 -5.10
N GLY A 108 0.29 5.18 -5.02
CA GLY A 108 0.66 6.55 -4.73
C GLY A 108 2.13 6.83 -4.96
N ARG A 109 2.47 8.11 -4.79
CA ARG A 109 3.84 8.61 -4.91
C ARG A 109 4.17 9.62 -3.82
N TYR A 110 5.44 9.65 -3.48
CA TYR A 110 6.04 10.69 -2.66
C TYR A 110 7.15 11.37 -3.46
N ALA A 111 7.10 12.69 -3.56
CA ALA A 111 8.10 13.49 -4.25
C ALA A 111 8.57 14.62 -3.34
N ILE A 112 9.88 14.83 -3.29
CA ILE A 112 10.49 15.90 -2.51
C ILE A 112 11.57 16.60 -3.33
N ASP A 113 11.55 17.94 -3.31
CA ASP A 113 12.49 18.85 -3.96
C ASP A 113 13.06 19.78 -2.90
N TYR A 114 14.37 19.75 -2.69
CA TYR A 114 14.99 20.43 -1.57
C TYR A 114 16.45 20.80 -1.85
N TYR A 115 16.98 21.71 -1.07
CA TYR A 115 18.39 22.02 -1.01
C TYR A 115 19.03 21.45 0.23
N ARG A 116 20.24 20.94 0.10
CA ARG A 116 21.11 20.58 1.22
C ARG A 116 22.42 21.31 1.15
N LYS A 117 23.05 21.56 2.30
CA LYS A 117 24.41 22.06 2.35
C LYS A 117 25.38 20.98 1.94
N CYS A 118 26.41 21.37 1.17
CA CYS A 118 27.48 20.49 0.75
C CYS A 118 28.81 21.20 0.79
N VAL A 119 29.89 20.44 0.87
CA VAL A 119 31.25 20.95 0.77
C VAL A 119 31.94 20.19 -0.34
N TYR A 120 32.35 20.92 -1.37
CA TYR A 120 33.12 20.38 -2.47
C TYR A 120 34.61 20.51 -2.17
N SER A 121 35.34 19.43 -2.33
CA SER A 121 36.80 19.44 -2.21
C SER A 121 37.43 19.42 -3.60
N VAL A 122 38.07 20.51 -4.00
CA VAL A 122 38.74 20.61 -5.30
C VAL A 122 40.24 20.49 -5.09
N LYS A 123 40.83 19.44 -5.66
CA LYS A 123 42.29 19.18 -5.58
C LYS A 123 43.08 20.26 -6.30
N VAL A 124 44.19 20.63 -5.73
CA VAL A 124 45.14 21.59 -6.28
C VAL A 124 46.56 21.08 -6.11
N ASP A 125 47.49 21.57 -6.94
CA ASP A 125 48.90 21.24 -6.82
C ASP A 125 49.50 21.86 -5.57
N LYS A 126 50.53 21.25 -5.04
CA LYS A 126 51.20 21.68 -3.79
C LYS A 126 51.83 23.06 -3.87
N GLU A 127 52.15 23.54 -5.09
CA GLU A 127 52.76 24.85 -5.36
C GLU A 127 51.71 25.99 -5.39
N VAL A 128 50.40 25.66 -5.38
CA VAL A 128 49.32 26.65 -5.41
C VAL A 128 49.18 27.31 -4.06
N LEU A 129 49.39 28.61 -4.01
CA LEU A 129 49.27 29.42 -2.79
C LEU A 129 47.85 29.92 -2.53
N GLU A 130 47.12 30.22 -3.60
CA GLU A 130 45.77 30.78 -3.56
C GLU A 130 45.01 30.42 -4.83
N VAL A 131 43.70 30.09 -4.70
CA VAL A 131 42.78 29.90 -5.82
C VAL A 131 41.72 30.99 -5.75
N VAL A 132 41.49 31.67 -6.86
CA VAL A 132 40.43 32.69 -6.96
C VAL A 132 39.25 32.14 -7.78
N LEU A 133 38.11 31.97 -7.16
CA LEU A 133 36.85 31.53 -7.80
C LEU A 133 35.73 32.51 -7.45
N LEU A 134 34.96 32.95 -8.43
CA LEU A 134 33.85 33.88 -8.24
C LEU A 134 34.21 35.12 -7.40
N ASN A 135 35.37 35.69 -7.64
CA ASN A 135 35.99 36.81 -6.90
C ASN A 135 36.24 36.56 -5.41
N GLN A 136 36.18 35.31 -4.96
CA GLN A 136 36.60 34.88 -3.62
C GLN A 136 37.92 34.16 -3.65
N LYS A 137 38.72 34.36 -2.59
CA LYS A 137 40.06 33.79 -2.44
C LYS A 137 39.98 32.59 -1.50
N PHE A 138 40.50 31.45 -1.96
CA PHE A 138 40.54 30.20 -1.20
C PHE A 138 42.02 29.80 -1.02
N LYS A 139 42.39 29.47 0.21
CA LYS A 139 43.71 28.90 0.50
C LYS A 139 43.62 27.38 0.51
N PRO A 140 44.52 26.69 -0.19
CA PRO A 140 44.58 25.24 -0.11
C PRO A 140 44.85 24.75 1.31
N GLU A 141 44.13 23.74 1.73
CA GLU A 141 44.31 23.02 2.98
C GLU A 141 44.92 21.64 2.69
N GLN A 142 45.74 21.14 3.59
CA GLN A 142 46.23 19.78 3.49
C GLN A 142 45.13 18.80 3.80
N SER A 143 44.84 17.85 2.89
CA SER A 143 43.86 16.80 3.11
C SER A 143 44.31 15.91 4.28
N THR A 144 43.40 15.61 5.17
CA THR A 144 43.64 14.67 6.28
C THR A 144 43.64 13.21 5.82
N ASP A 145 43.33 12.96 4.55
CA ASP A 145 43.36 11.63 3.96
C ASP A 145 44.80 11.27 3.51
N SER A 146 45.49 10.52 4.36
CA SER A 146 46.87 10.09 4.16
C SER A 146 47.08 9.16 2.95
N SER A 147 46.02 8.71 2.29
CA SER A 147 46.05 7.86 1.10
C SER A 147 46.01 8.64 -0.22
N ALA A 148 45.76 9.95 -0.17
CA ALA A 148 45.61 10.78 -1.37
C ALA A 148 46.97 11.12 -2.01
N LYS A 149 47.08 10.88 -3.32
CA LYS A 149 48.26 11.23 -4.15
C LYS A 149 48.54 12.76 -4.18
N ASP A 150 47.48 13.55 -3.94
CA ASP A 150 47.52 15.02 -3.92
C ASP A 150 46.97 15.52 -2.59
N PRO A 151 47.83 15.92 -1.64
CA PRO A 151 47.40 16.23 -0.28
C PRO A 151 46.77 17.61 -0.10
N TYR A 152 46.68 18.43 -1.15
CA TYR A 152 46.16 19.80 -1.07
C TYR A 152 44.79 19.93 -1.79
N ALA A 153 43.84 20.59 -1.14
CA ALA A 153 42.55 20.88 -1.71
C ALA A 153 41.96 22.19 -1.17
N ILE A 154 41.18 22.87 -1.95
CA ILE A 154 40.31 23.94 -1.47
C ILE A 154 38.92 23.38 -1.16
N LYS A 155 38.27 23.90 -0.12
CA LYS A 155 36.89 23.58 0.25
C LYS A 155 35.98 24.68 -0.24
N LEU A 156 34.97 24.29 -0.99
CA LEU A 156 33.92 25.17 -1.49
C LEU A 156 32.60 24.79 -0.83
N GLU A 157 32.09 25.67 0.00
CA GLU A 157 30.75 25.50 0.58
C GLU A 157 29.69 25.90 -0.44
N GLY A 158 28.65 25.11 -0.52
CA GLY A 158 27.57 25.35 -1.45
C GLY A 158 26.28 24.65 -1.04
N GLU A 159 25.28 24.80 -1.91
CA GLU A 159 24.02 24.07 -1.78
C GLU A 159 23.76 23.22 -3.02
N GLU A 160 23.31 22.02 -2.81
CA GLU A 160 22.83 21.13 -3.87
C GLU A 160 21.31 21.07 -3.86
N ARG A 161 20.69 21.22 -5.02
CA ARG A 161 19.27 20.95 -5.19
C ARG A 161 19.06 19.50 -5.60
N LEU A 162 18.27 18.79 -4.82
CA LEU A 162 17.93 17.38 -5.05
C LEU A 162 16.42 17.24 -5.23
N LYS A 163 16.06 16.32 -6.13
CA LYS A 163 14.67 15.90 -6.34
C LYS A 163 14.60 14.40 -6.28
N ASN A 164 13.82 13.88 -5.31
CA ASN A 164 13.59 12.45 -5.15
C ASN A 164 12.10 12.15 -5.37
N GLU A 165 11.82 11.02 -6.02
CA GLU A 165 10.47 10.52 -6.21
C GLU A 165 10.44 9.01 -5.98
N VAL A 166 9.48 8.56 -5.16
CA VAL A 166 9.23 7.15 -4.86
C VAL A 166 7.77 6.85 -5.17
N LYS A 167 7.52 5.75 -5.87
CA LYS A 167 6.17 5.26 -6.20
C LYS A 167 5.99 3.86 -5.65
N ALA A 168 4.77 3.55 -5.21
CA ALA A 168 4.39 2.19 -4.86
C ALA A 168 2.94 1.92 -5.23
N SER A 169 2.67 0.66 -5.57
CA SER A 169 1.35 0.09 -5.72
C SER A 169 1.29 -1.17 -4.87
N LEU A 170 0.33 -1.26 -3.99
CA LEU A 170 0.24 -2.29 -2.96
C LEU A 170 -1.16 -2.89 -2.95
N ILE A 171 -1.24 -4.18 -2.64
CA ILE A 171 -2.49 -4.87 -2.39
C ILE A 171 -2.39 -5.47 -0.99
N LEU A 172 -3.28 -5.06 -0.10
CA LEU A 172 -3.29 -5.50 1.28
C LEU A 172 -4.47 -6.42 1.54
N ASP A 173 -4.23 -7.54 2.24
CA ASP A 173 -5.31 -8.36 2.77
C ASP A 173 -5.96 -7.70 4.01
N ARG A 174 -7.01 -8.31 4.56
CA ARG A 174 -7.71 -7.82 5.76
C ARG A 174 -6.81 -7.64 6.98
N PHE A 175 -5.65 -8.28 7.01
CA PHE A 175 -4.67 -8.16 8.09
C PHE A 175 -3.59 -7.11 7.81
N GLY A 176 -3.70 -6.35 6.70
CA GLY A 176 -2.72 -5.36 6.28
C GLY A 176 -1.43 -5.97 5.72
N ARG A 177 -1.44 -7.23 5.30
CA ARG A 177 -0.27 -7.89 4.69
C ARG A 177 -0.27 -7.66 3.20
N ASP A 178 0.90 -7.35 2.66
CA ASP A 178 1.10 -7.21 1.21
C ASP A 178 0.91 -8.55 0.49
N VAL A 179 0.06 -8.56 -0.51
CA VAL A 179 -0.26 -9.74 -1.33
C VAL A 179 -0.05 -9.43 -2.81
N THR A 180 0.27 -10.46 -3.58
CA THR A 180 0.47 -10.31 -5.03
C THR A 180 -0.86 -10.23 -5.79
N LEU A 181 -0.87 -9.49 -6.90
CA LEU A 181 -2.04 -9.32 -7.77
C LEU A 181 -2.62 -10.66 -8.26
N GLU A 182 -1.77 -11.68 -8.43
CA GLU A 182 -2.16 -13.04 -8.86
C GLU A 182 -3.16 -13.72 -7.90
N LYS A 183 -3.25 -13.23 -6.65
CA LYS A 183 -4.20 -13.74 -5.65
C LYS A 183 -5.59 -13.10 -5.76
N LEU A 184 -5.75 -12.06 -6.57
CA LEU A 184 -7.02 -11.42 -6.83
C LEU A 184 -7.63 -11.98 -8.11
N PRO A 185 -8.75 -12.73 -8.04
CA PRO A 185 -9.45 -13.17 -9.24
C PRO A 185 -10.01 -11.94 -9.98
N SER A 186 -10.11 -12.02 -11.29
CA SER A 186 -10.81 -11.02 -12.09
C SER A 186 -12.26 -11.44 -12.31
N ALA A 187 -13.20 -10.62 -11.88
CA ALA A 187 -14.64 -10.85 -12.07
C ALA A 187 -15.35 -9.51 -12.35
N PRO A 188 -16.54 -9.54 -12.98
CA PRO A 188 -17.42 -8.39 -13.05
C PRO A 188 -17.77 -7.90 -11.65
N SER A 189 -18.01 -6.60 -11.55
CA SER A 189 -18.46 -5.99 -10.30
C SER A 189 -19.98 -6.08 -10.17
N GLU A 190 -20.46 -6.34 -8.95
CA GLU A 190 -21.86 -6.28 -8.59
C GLU A 190 -22.44 -4.89 -8.84
N LYS A 191 -23.69 -4.85 -9.33
CA LYS A 191 -24.38 -3.59 -9.62
C LYS A 191 -24.79 -2.83 -8.37
N ASN A 192 -25.07 -3.57 -7.28
CA ASN A 192 -25.52 -3.02 -5.99
C ASN A 192 -24.60 -3.53 -4.88
N PRO A 193 -23.36 -3.01 -4.77
CA PRO A 193 -22.38 -3.47 -3.80
C PRO A 193 -22.84 -3.33 -2.35
N GLU A 194 -23.51 -2.23 -2.01
CA GLU A 194 -24.01 -1.95 -0.65
C GLU A 194 -24.95 -3.04 -0.14
N LYS A 195 -25.90 -3.46 -0.99
CA LYS A 195 -26.85 -4.54 -0.63
C LYS A 195 -26.14 -5.85 -0.30
N ILE A 196 -25.08 -6.20 -1.04
CA ILE A 196 -24.31 -7.42 -0.79
C ILE A 196 -23.54 -7.30 0.53
N LEU A 197 -22.89 -6.15 0.77
CA LEU A 197 -22.13 -5.92 2.00
C LEU A 197 -23.02 -5.97 3.24
N GLU A 198 -24.21 -5.38 3.19
CA GLU A 198 -25.20 -5.47 4.26
C GLU A 198 -25.69 -6.93 4.48
N GLN A 199 -26.04 -7.64 3.39
CA GLN A 199 -26.54 -9.01 3.46
C GLN A 199 -25.56 -9.98 4.11
N TYR A 200 -24.26 -9.81 3.87
CA TYR A 200 -23.21 -10.70 4.38
C TYR A 200 -22.53 -10.15 5.64
N ASN A 201 -22.99 -9.01 6.18
CA ASN A 201 -22.40 -8.34 7.36
C ASN A 201 -20.87 -8.28 7.29
N VAL A 202 -20.38 -7.76 6.17
CA VAL A 202 -18.94 -7.78 5.86
C VAL A 202 -18.21 -6.79 6.73
N GLU A 203 -17.11 -7.24 7.36
CA GLU A 203 -16.22 -6.35 8.11
C GLU A 203 -15.53 -5.36 7.16
N GLU A 204 -15.63 -4.08 7.48
CA GLU A 204 -14.90 -3.05 6.74
C GLU A 204 -13.43 -3.04 7.13
N ILE A 205 -12.55 -2.88 6.15
CA ILE A 205 -11.15 -2.54 6.43
C ILE A 205 -11.12 -1.17 7.11
N ALA A 206 -10.35 -1.07 8.20
CA ALA A 206 -10.18 0.19 8.94
C ALA A 206 -9.89 1.37 7.99
N SER A 207 -10.62 2.46 8.19
CA SER A 207 -10.77 3.56 7.22
C SER A 207 -9.47 4.14 6.67
N ASN A 208 -8.33 4.07 7.41
CA ASN A 208 -7.08 4.69 7.01
C ASN A 208 -5.86 3.76 7.09
N ALA A 209 -6.04 2.48 7.40
CA ALA A 209 -4.92 1.54 7.53
C ALA A 209 -4.10 1.40 6.25
N ASP A 210 -4.76 1.47 5.09
CA ASP A 210 -4.14 1.45 3.77
C ASP A 210 -3.27 2.70 3.52
N LEU A 211 -3.75 3.90 3.93
CA LEU A 211 -3.01 5.16 3.82
C LEU A 211 -1.76 5.17 4.70
N ASP A 212 -1.90 4.72 5.94
CA ASP A 212 -0.78 4.66 6.88
C ASP A 212 0.28 3.67 6.37
N PHE A 213 -0.15 2.55 5.79
CA PHE A 213 0.74 1.55 5.25
C PHE A 213 1.53 2.08 4.05
N ILE A 214 0.87 2.66 3.02
CA ILE A 214 1.58 3.20 1.86
C ILE A 214 2.49 4.36 2.26
N ARG A 215 2.03 5.24 3.17
CA ARG A 215 2.84 6.34 3.70
C ARG A 215 4.13 5.83 4.32
N SER A 216 4.06 4.79 5.15
CA SER A 216 5.23 4.18 5.78
C SER A 216 6.22 3.57 4.78
N LYS A 217 5.75 3.19 3.60
CA LYS A 217 6.56 2.57 2.54
C LYS A 217 7.28 3.58 1.65
N ILE A 218 6.63 4.69 1.31
CA ILE A 218 7.15 5.62 0.30
C ILE A 218 7.67 6.93 0.88
N VAL A 219 7.17 7.37 2.04
CA VAL A 219 7.62 8.63 2.64
C VAL A 219 8.94 8.41 3.35
N ASN A 220 10.00 8.94 2.73
CA ASN A 220 11.35 8.95 3.31
C ASN A 220 11.93 10.36 3.18
N ARG A 221 11.66 11.18 4.20
CA ARG A 221 12.12 12.56 4.24
C ARG A 221 13.59 12.60 4.67
N PRO A 222 14.51 13.16 3.85
CA PRO A 222 15.92 13.30 4.21
C PRO A 222 16.11 14.16 5.47
N MET A 223 17.13 13.84 6.27
CA MET A 223 17.43 14.62 7.50
C MET A 223 18.31 15.85 7.24
N ASP A 224 18.94 15.92 6.06
CA ASP A 224 19.91 16.96 5.70
C ASP A 224 19.30 18.10 4.87
N ILE A 225 17.97 18.27 4.95
CA ILE A 225 17.25 19.36 4.27
C ILE A 225 17.67 20.69 4.90
N ASN A 226 18.25 21.57 4.08
CA ASN A 226 18.53 22.97 4.46
C ASN A 226 17.34 23.87 4.11
N ARG A 227 16.76 23.68 2.92
CA ARG A 227 15.59 24.45 2.44
C ARG A 227 14.69 23.55 1.59
N LEU A 228 13.43 23.49 1.95
CA LEU A 228 12.43 22.73 1.22
C LEU A 228 11.84 23.59 0.08
N VAL A 229 11.83 23.07 -1.14
CA VAL A 229 11.19 23.73 -2.30
C VAL A 229 9.78 23.23 -2.48
N ASN A 230 9.59 21.90 -2.48
CA ASN A 230 8.29 21.27 -2.59
C ASN A 230 8.30 19.88 -1.99
N GLU A 231 7.21 19.50 -1.34
CA GLU A 231 6.97 18.14 -0.84
C GLU A 231 5.55 17.74 -1.21
N LEU A 232 5.40 16.58 -1.83
CA LEU A 232 4.13 16.06 -2.29
C LEU A 232 3.98 14.59 -1.88
N PHE A 233 2.93 14.29 -1.14
CA PHE A 233 2.40 12.95 -0.96
C PHE A 233 1.08 12.84 -1.75
N GLU A 234 1.01 11.92 -2.68
CA GLU A 234 -0.15 11.74 -3.56
C GLU A 234 -0.56 10.28 -3.60
N VAL A 235 -1.84 10.03 -3.37
CA VAL A 235 -2.49 8.75 -3.59
C VAL A 235 -3.45 8.92 -4.75
N ASP A 236 -3.19 8.24 -5.85
CA ASP A 236 -3.92 8.34 -7.12
C ASP A 236 -4.93 7.22 -7.33
N GLU A 237 -4.77 6.10 -6.61
CA GLU A 237 -5.72 5.00 -6.62
C GLU A 237 -5.92 4.46 -5.21
N ARG A 238 -7.19 4.27 -4.81
CA ARG A 238 -7.59 3.73 -3.52
C ARG A 238 -8.89 2.96 -3.65
N VAL A 239 -8.80 1.63 -3.65
CA VAL A 239 -9.93 0.74 -3.92
C VAL A 239 -9.98 -0.38 -2.90
N VAL A 240 -11.16 -0.66 -2.35
CA VAL A 240 -11.42 -1.89 -1.59
C VAL A 240 -12.22 -2.85 -2.46
N ILE A 241 -11.65 -4.02 -2.68
CA ILE A 241 -12.24 -5.08 -3.50
C ILE A 241 -12.69 -6.20 -2.58
N TYR A 242 -13.97 -6.52 -2.60
CA TYR A 242 -14.55 -7.64 -1.89
C TYR A 242 -14.71 -8.82 -2.84
N THR A 243 -14.01 -9.92 -2.55
CA THR A 243 -14.06 -11.15 -3.38
C THR A 243 -14.92 -12.20 -2.72
N PRO A 244 -15.83 -12.86 -3.46
CA PRO A 244 -16.68 -13.92 -2.90
C PRO A 244 -15.82 -15.14 -2.55
N ARG A 245 -16.12 -15.75 -1.40
CA ARG A 245 -15.48 -16.95 -0.89
C ARG A 245 -16.53 -17.93 -0.40
N PHE A 246 -16.23 -19.21 -0.55
CA PHE A 246 -17.03 -20.28 0.04
C PHE A 246 -16.22 -21.03 1.08
N ARG A 247 -16.87 -21.33 2.21
CA ARG A 247 -16.32 -22.17 3.27
C ARG A 247 -17.20 -23.38 3.43
N VAL A 248 -16.60 -24.57 3.26
CA VAL A 248 -17.26 -25.86 3.46
C VAL A 248 -16.72 -26.48 4.73
N LEU A 249 -17.62 -26.79 5.67
CA LEU A 249 -17.29 -27.34 6.97
C LEU A 249 -17.62 -28.83 7.01
N TYR A 250 -16.66 -29.62 7.50
CA TYR A 250 -16.78 -31.04 7.73
C TYR A 250 -16.49 -31.38 9.19
N ARG A 251 -17.12 -32.44 9.70
CA ARG A 251 -16.89 -32.95 11.05
C ARG A 251 -16.52 -34.43 10.98
N ASN A 252 -15.51 -34.82 11.73
CA ASN A 252 -15.21 -36.22 11.98
C ASN A 252 -16.08 -36.71 13.15
N THR A 253 -16.99 -37.66 12.88
CA THR A 253 -17.98 -38.12 13.87
C THR A 253 -17.37 -38.92 15.02
N LYS A 254 -16.17 -39.56 14.83
CA LYS A 254 -15.48 -40.28 15.88
C LYS A 254 -14.72 -39.37 16.85
N THR A 255 -14.11 -38.32 16.32
CA THR A 255 -13.25 -37.43 17.11
C THR A 255 -13.96 -36.16 17.53
N GLY A 256 -15.08 -35.81 16.89
CA GLY A 256 -15.74 -34.50 17.01
C GLY A 256 -14.98 -33.34 16.37
N GLU A 257 -13.83 -33.59 15.76
CA GLU A 257 -12.99 -32.60 15.14
C GLU A 257 -13.69 -31.99 13.91
N GLU A 258 -13.69 -30.66 13.81
CA GLU A 258 -14.22 -29.94 12.64
C GLU A 258 -13.07 -29.35 11.82
N LYS A 259 -13.19 -29.42 10.51
CA LYS A 259 -12.26 -28.80 9.56
C LYS A 259 -13.01 -28.16 8.41
N ALA A 260 -12.51 -26.98 8.01
CA ALA A 260 -13.04 -26.26 6.87
C ALA A 260 -12.08 -26.31 5.68
N VAL A 261 -12.64 -26.24 4.49
CA VAL A 261 -11.91 -25.95 3.26
C VAL A 261 -12.55 -24.73 2.62
N GLU A 262 -11.71 -23.84 2.09
CA GLU A 262 -12.14 -22.60 1.48
C GLU A 262 -11.88 -22.62 -0.02
N PHE A 263 -12.81 -22.02 -0.77
CA PHE A 263 -12.78 -21.93 -2.22
C PHE A 263 -13.04 -20.50 -2.66
N ASP A 264 -12.42 -20.14 -3.75
CA ASP A 264 -12.67 -18.89 -4.45
C ASP A 264 -14.06 -18.94 -5.14
N GLY A 265 -14.90 -17.93 -4.90
CA GLY A 265 -16.24 -17.84 -5.46
C GLY A 265 -16.29 -17.43 -6.93
N VAL A 266 -15.15 -17.06 -7.51
CA VAL A 266 -15.02 -16.71 -8.94
C VAL A 266 -14.44 -17.86 -9.74
N THR A 267 -13.36 -18.52 -9.24
CA THR A 267 -12.60 -19.54 -9.98
C THR A 267 -12.87 -20.98 -9.55
N ALA A 268 -13.54 -21.18 -8.42
CA ALA A 268 -13.70 -22.48 -7.73
C ALA A 268 -12.39 -23.10 -7.25
N GLU A 269 -11.30 -22.40 -7.28
CA GLU A 269 -10.00 -22.89 -6.82
C GLU A 269 -9.97 -22.98 -5.30
N ARG A 270 -9.31 -24.04 -4.80
CA ARG A 270 -9.07 -24.19 -3.37
C ARG A 270 -8.09 -23.13 -2.87
N ILE A 271 -8.48 -22.41 -1.81
CA ILE A 271 -7.60 -21.47 -1.14
C ILE A 271 -6.73 -22.21 -0.14
N GLN A 272 -5.43 -22.10 -0.28
CA GLN A 272 -4.50 -22.63 0.69
C GLN A 272 -4.43 -21.67 1.88
N GLN A 273 -4.92 -22.11 3.04
CA GLN A 273 -4.73 -21.36 4.27
C GLN A 273 -3.25 -21.25 4.58
N SER A 274 -2.73 -20.04 4.76
CA SER A 274 -1.38 -19.87 5.27
C SER A 274 -1.33 -20.47 6.69
N LYS A 275 -0.29 -21.21 7.02
CA LYS A 275 -0.14 -21.98 8.28
C LYS A 275 -0.21 -21.16 9.58
N ASN A 276 -0.40 -19.86 9.49
CA ASN A 276 -0.37 -18.91 10.62
C ASN A 276 -1.75 -18.41 11.09
N THR A 277 -2.85 -18.91 10.52
CA THR A 277 -4.18 -18.52 11.00
C THR A 277 -4.58 -19.42 12.15
N THR A 278 -4.46 -18.93 13.36
CA THR A 278 -4.88 -19.61 14.58
C THR A 278 -6.39 -19.85 14.54
N SER A 279 -6.83 -21.05 14.87
CA SER A 279 -8.22 -21.58 14.78
C SER A 279 -9.29 -20.79 15.58
N ARG A 280 -8.96 -19.66 16.20
CA ARG A 280 -9.92 -18.84 16.98
C ARG A 280 -10.86 -17.98 16.12
N ASP A 281 -10.44 -17.56 14.92
CA ASP A 281 -11.28 -16.75 14.02
C ASP A 281 -12.27 -17.60 13.22
N ALA A 282 -12.23 -18.91 13.39
CA ALA A 282 -13.05 -19.87 12.65
C ALA A 282 -14.52 -19.94 13.12
N LEU A 283 -14.84 -19.40 14.28
CA LEU A 283 -16.14 -19.59 14.95
C LEU A 283 -17.12 -18.43 14.83
N SER A 284 -16.74 -17.31 14.22
CA SER A 284 -17.55 -16.08 14.19
C SER A 284 -18.26 -15.78 12.86
N ILE A 285 -18.32 -16.72 11.92
CA ILE A 285 -19.12 -16.53 10.71
C ILE A 285 -20.59 -16.81 11.04
N PRO A 286 -21.50 -15.80 10.91
CA PRO A 286 -22.91 -16.05 11.10
C PRO A 286 -23.43 -17.11 10.10
N PRO A 287 -24.45 -17.89 10.46
CA PRO A 287 -25.05 -18.85 9.53
C PRO A 287 -25.57 -18.11 8.28
N PRO A 288 -25.49 -18.73 7.10
CA PRO A 288 -26.02 -18.13 5.87
C PRO A 288 -27.50 -17.78 6.04
N PRO A 289 -27.98 -16.69 5.43
CA PRO A 289 -29.37 -16.37 5.40
C PRO A 289 -30.17 -17.52 4.75
N PRO A 290 -31.44 -17.79 5.18
CA PRO A 290 -32.26 -18.82 4.56
C PRO A 290 -32.46 -18.50 3.07
N PRO A 291 -32.59 -19.53 2.20
CA PRO A 291 -32.85 -19.31 0.79
C PRO A 291 -34.16 -18.49 0.62
N PRO A 292 -34.21 -17.59 -0.37
CA PRO A 292 -35.44 -16.84 -0.65
C PRO A 292 -36.58 -17.78 -0.94
N PRO A 293 -37.85 -17.40 -0.54
CA PRO A 293 -39.04 -18.21 -0.71
C PRO A 293 -39.39 -18.48 -2.16
#